data_6b1e7c1b3c0dd109b8fa94a79e83501c
#
_entry.id   6b1e7c1b3c0dd109b8fa94a79e83501c
#
_cell.length_a   1.000
_cell.length_b   1.000
_cell.length_c   1.000
_cell.angle_alpha   90.00
_cell.angle_beta   90.00
_cell.angle_gamma   90.00
#
_symmetry.space_group_name_H-M   'P 1'
#
loop_
_entity.id
_entity.type
_entity.pdbx_description
1 polymer ?
#
loop_
_entity_poly.entity_id
_entity_poly.type
_entity_poly.pdbx_seq_one_letter_code
_entity_poly.pdbx_strand_id
1 'polypeptide(L)'
;MRPHSWVWPDAGWVTHSQMLAIPAHEFSDPGALCVNPGVSVLMMTRNHVQYLEQAVLSVLEQSFGDPIELLIGEDHSDDATLQEALRLQQKAPGIIRIITADRNVGIRSNFLRLVCRSRAPLIALLEGDDYWTDPLKLQLQCDLIRSHPEYALVAAKTANRHQWLPDLPVYDLPHLLRRYAVHTSSLLIRREHLHSYPCFPDNVCWESMLLGYLLARGTCGFLPVEMSYYRRHHGGLWHNADRLKRLHMSRECIDALDSYFFRRFSKELADREIWIHQMDATLPTQGTWRHWRQTCRLQLAQASRLFPRAPLAYLLLLSHTSVQPLLFGLQRLRCRLALGSRWRRLRATALP
;
A
#
# COMPACT_ATOMS: atom_id res chain seq x y z
N MET A 1 26.34 -0.06 -14.11
CA MET A 1 26.81 -0.84 -12.92
C MET A 1 26.16 -2.20 -12.98
N ARG A 2 26.91 -3.31 -12.86
CA ARG A 2 26.31 -4.65 -12.85
C ARG A 2 25.42 -4.76 -11.62
N PRO A 3 24.21 -5.37 -11.71
CA PRO A 3 23.39 -5.61 -10.54
C PRO A 3 24.18 -6.49 -9.58
N HIS A 4 24.44 -5.99 -8.37
CA HIS A 4 25.05 -6.79 -7.32
C HIS A 4 24.15 -7.99 -7.06
N SER A 5 24.73 -9.20 -7.09
CA SER A 5 24.10 -10.42 -6.59
C SER A 5 23.86 -10.25 -5.09
N TRP A 6 22.64 -9.85 -4.74
CA TRP A 6 22.22 -9.71 -3.35
C TRP A 6 22.05 -11.10 -2.75
N VAL A 7 22.89 -11.45 -1.79
CA VAL A 7 22.69 -12.64 -0.95
C VAL A 7 21.69 -12.26 0.14
N TRP A 8 20.57 -12.93 0.15
CA TRP A 8 19.48 -12.69 1.09
C TRP A 8 19.79 -13.26 2.47
N PRO A 9 19.41 -12.62 3.58
CA PRO A 9 19.46 -13.27 4.88
C PRO A 9 18.43 -14.41 4.92
N ASP A 10 18.88 -15.64 5.11
CA ASP A 10 18.07 -16.88 5.04
C ASP A 10 17.07 -17.08 6.20
N ALA A 11 17.03 -16.16 7.16
CA ALA A 11 16.21 -16.35 8.36
C ALA A 11 14.77 -15.84 8.17
N GLY A 12 13.82 -16.76 8.00
CA GLY A 12 12.38 -16.50 8.08
C GLY A 12 11.70 -16.13 6.76
N TRP A 13 12.38 -16.27 5.63
CA TRP A 13 11.81 -15.99 4.31
C TRP A 13 11.21 -17.27 3.69
N VAL A 14 9.98 -17.17 3.19
CA VAL A 14 9.34 -18.24 2.42
C VAL A 14 9.88 -18.27 1.00
N THR A 15 10.03 -19.45 0.41
CA THR A 15 10.43 -19.59 -0.99
C THR A 15 9.24 -19.38 -1.94
N HIS A 16 9.50 -19.05 -3.21
CA HIS A 16 8.46 -19.02 -4.25
C HIS A 16 7.68 -20.34 -4.30
N SER A 17 8.35 -21.47 -4.21
CA SER A 17 7.69 -22.79 -4.19
C SER A 17 6.75 -22.97 -3.00
N GLN A 18 7.10 -22.45 -1.82
CA GLN A 18 6.20 -22.48 -0.66
C GLN A 18 5.00 -21.55 -0.85
N MET A 19 5.18 -20.34 -1.38
CA MET A 19 4.08 -19.41 -1.69
C MET A 19 3.14 -19.94 -2.77
N LEU A 20 3.66 -20.70 -3.72
CA LEU A 20 2.92 -21.30 -4.83
C LEU A 20 2.50 -22.75 -4.58
N ALA A 21 2.76 -23.31 -3.38
CA ALA A 21 2.50 -24.70 -3.04
C ALA A 21 1.00 -25.08 -3.13
N ILE A 22 0.09 -24.12 -2.90
CA ILE A 22 -1.34 -24.34 -3.08
C ILE A 22 -1.66 -24.16 -4.57
N PRO A 23 -2.19 -25.19 -5.27
CA PRO A 23 -2.55 -25.09 -6.66
C PRO A 23 -3.53 -23.95 -6.92
N ALA A 24 -3.41 -23.34 -8.07
CA ALA A 24 -4.35 -22.31 -8.53
C ALA A 24 -5.14 -22.82 -9.72
N HIS A 25 -6.44 -22.58 -9.70
CA HIS A 25 -7.38 -22.83 -10.79
C HIS A 25 -7.49 -21.55 -11.65
N GLU A 26 -7.58 -21.73 -12.95
CA GLU A 26 -7.78 -20.61 -13.88
C GLU A 26 -9.08 -20.79 -14.64
N PHE A 27 -9.93 -19.75 -14.63
CA PHE A 27 -11.10 -19.62 -15.48
C PHE A 27 -10.80 -18.58 -16.55
N SER A 28 -10.71 -19.01 -17.78
CA SER A 28 -10.45 -18.18 -18.96
C SER A 28 -11.02 -18.86 -20.20
N ASP A 29 -11.16 -18.10 -21.29
CA ASP A 29 -11.44 -18.62 -22.62
C ASP A 29 -10.18 -18.52 -23.49
N PRO A 30 -9.35 -19.57 -23.58
CA PRO A 30 -8.09 -19.54 -24.31
C PRO A 30 -8.24 -19.17 -25.79
N GLY A 31 -9.41 -19.49 -26.38
CA GLY A 31 -9.68 -19.20 -27.79
C GLY A 31 -10.01 -17.72 -28.05
N ALA A 32 -10.50 -17.00 -27.03
CA ALA A 32 -10.84 -15.58 -27.10
C ALA A 32 -9.68 -14.65 -26.72
N LEU A 33 -8.73 -15.13 -25.88
CA LEU A 33 -7.66 -14.28 -25.34
C LEU A 33 -6.72 -13.73 -26.40
N CYS A 34 -6.35 -12.45 -26.28
CA CYS A 34 -5.31 -11.84 -27.09
C CYS A 34 -3.97 -12.57 -26.90
N VAL A 35 -3.17 -12.69 -27.97
CA VAL A 35 -1.91 -13.44 -27.97
C VAL A 35 -0.79 -12.65 -27.27
N ASN A 36 -0.68 -11.34 -27.54
CA ASN A 36 0.40 -10.49 -27.08
C ASN A 36 -0.17 -9.21 -26.41
N PRO A 37 -0.57 -9.27 -25.15
CA PRO A 37 -1.00 -8.06 -24.45
C PRO A 37 0.17 -7.10 -24.23
N GLY A 38 -0.10 -5.79 -24.35
CA GLY A 38 0.86 -4.74 -24.02
C GLY A 38 0.97 -4.50 -22.51
N VAL A 39 -0.14 -4.69 -21.80
CA VAL A 39 -0.24 -4.55 -20.33
C VAL A 39 -1.02 -5.73 -19.73
N SER A 40 -0.50 -6.32 -18.65
CA SER A 40 -1.23 -7.21 -17.75
C SER A 40 -1.69 -6.41 -16.54
N VAL A 41 -3.00 -6.27 -16.35
CA VAL A 41 -3.57 -5.68 -15.12
C VAL A 41 -3.74 -6.79 -14.10
N LEU A 42 -3.11 -6.67 -12.94
CA LEU A 42 -3.23 -7.62 -11.84
C LEU A 42 -4.18 -7.04 -10.79
N MET A 43 -5.34 -7.69 -10.63
CA MET A 43 -6.38 -7.28 -9.70
C MET A 43 -6.52 -8.29 -8.57
N MET A 44 -5.96 -7.97 -7.39
CA MET A 44 -6.15 -8.79 -6.19
C MET A 44 -7.51 -8.47 -5.58
N THR A 45 -8.30 -9.51 -5.25
CA THR A 45 -9.63 -9.33 -4.66
C THR A 45 -9.94 -10.41 -3.62
N ARG A 46 -10.62 -9.99 -2.54
CA ARG A 46 -11.25 -10.86 -1.55
C ARG A 46 -12.37 -10.12 -0.83
N ASN A 47 -13.57 -10.69 -0.84
CA ASN A 47 -14.77 -10.11 -0.21
C ASN A 47 -15.08 -8.70 -0.73
N HIS A 48 -14.99 -8.52 -2.06
CA HIS A 48 -15.16 -7.24 -2.74
C HIS A 48 -16.37 -7.23 -3.69
N VAL A 49 -17.37 -8.10 -3.50
CA VAL A 49 -18.52 -8.23 -4.40
C VAL A 49 -19.18 -6.89 -4.73
N GLN A 50 -19.25 -5.96 -3.76
CA GLN A 50 -19.87 -4.64 -3.93
C GLN A 50 -19.06 -3.68 -4.82
N TYR A 51 -17.77 -3.95 -5.00
CA TYR A 51 -16.82 -3.01 -5.62
C TYR A 51 -16.27 -3.54 -6.94
N LEU A 52 -16.24 -4.87 -7.10
CA LEU A 52 -15.53 -5.56 -8.17
C LEU A 52 -15.98 -5.13 -9.57
N GLU A 53 -17.28 -4.95 -9.79
CA GLU A 53 -17.80 -4.53 -11.11
C GLU A 53 -17.23 -3.17 -11.50
N GLN A 54 -17.24 -2.17 -10.60
CA GLN A 54 -16.67 -0.86 -10.89
C GLN A 54 -15.17 -0.93 -11.14
N ALA A 55 -14.42 -1.73 -10.36
CA ALA A 55 -13.00 -1.94 -10.56
C ALA A 55 -12.73 -2.51 -11.95
N VAL A 56 -13.43 -3.57 -12.36
CA VAL A 56 -13.28 -4.22 -13.67
C VAL A 56 -13.66 -3.28 -14.81
N LEU A 57 -14.80 -2.59 -14.71
CA LEU A 57 -15.23 -1.65 -15.74
C LEU A 57 -14.21 -0.53 -15.96
N SER A 58 -13.60 -0.01 -14.90
CA SER A 58 -12.58 1.03 -15.02
C SER A 58 -11.32 0.58 -15.80
N VAL A 59 -11.06 -0.73 -15.84
CA VAL A 59 -10.02 -1.33 -16.70
C VAL A 59 -10.51 -1.51 -18.13
N LEU A 60 -11.73 -2.00 -18.32
CA LEU A 60 -12.29 -2.25 -19.65
C LEU A 60 -12.54 -0.94 -20.43
N GLU A 61 -12.75 0.16 -19.73
CA GLU A 61 -12.99 1.51 -20.28
C GLU A 61 -11.69 2.27 -20.61
N GLN A 62 -10.51 1.64 -20.44
CA GLN A 62 -9.26 2.29 -20.78
C GLN A 62 -9.11 2.50 -22.30
N SER A 63 -8.82 3.73 -22.69
CA SER A 63 -8.45 4.11 -24.06
C SER A 63 -6.94 3.86 -24.25
N PHE A 64 -6.59 2.64 -24.67
CA PHE A 64 -5.21 2.19 -24.81
C PHE A 64 -4.99 1.52 -26.17
N GLY A 65 -3.88 1.85 -26.85
CA GLY A 65 -3.62 1.40 -28.20
C GLY A 65 -3.24 -0.08 -28.34
N ASP A 66 -2.70 -0.69 -27.29
CA ASP A 66 -2.31 -2.11 -27.29
C ASP A 66 -3.39 -2.96 -26.59
N PRO A 67 -3.47 -4.28 -26.88
CA PRO A 67 -4.35 -5.18 -26.14
C PRO A 67 -3.97 -5.23 -24.65
N ILE A 68 -5.00 -5.38 -23.80
CA ILE A 68 -4.85 -5.61 -22.35
C ILE A 68 -5.30 -7.03 -21.99
N GLU A 69 -4.68 -7.61 -20.95
CA GLU A 69 -5.27 -8.71 -20.20
C GLU A 69 -5.51 -8.27 -18.75
N LEU A 70 -6.62 -8.71 -18.17
CA LEU A 70 -6.98 -8.50 -16.77
C LEU A 70 -6.96 -9.84 -16.04
N LEU A 71 -6.02 -10.02 -15.12
CA LEU A 71 -5.93 -11.17 -14.25
C LEU A 71 -6.56 -10.81 -12.89
N ILE A 72 -7.71 -11.41 -12.60
CA ILE A 72 -8.40 -11.27 -11.32
C ILE A 72 -7.94 -12.41 -10.40
N GLY A 73 -7.14 -12.07 -9.40
CA GLY A 73 -6.71 -12.99 -8.34
C GLY A 73 -7.75 -13.03 -7.22
N GLU A 74 -8.67 -13.95 -7.31
CA GLU A 74 -9.72 -14.16 -6.33
C GLU A 74 -9.21 -15.07 -5.21
N ASP A 75 -9.11 -14.54 -3.98
CA ASP A 75 -8.42 -15.21 -2.88
C ASP A 75 -9.39 -15.90 -1.91
N HIS A 76 -10.21 -16.80 -2.46
CA HIS A 76 -11.18 -17.62 -1.72
C HIS A 76 -12.09 -16.76 -0.82
N SER A 77 -12.94 -15.96 -1.46
CA SER A 77 -13.89 -15.07 -0.80
C SER A 77 -15.02 -15.84 -0.13
N ASP A 78 -15.51 -15.30 0.98
CA ASP A 78 -16.66 -15.81 1.72
C ASP A 78 -17.99 -15.27 1.20
N ASP A 79 -17.94 -14.24 0.35
CA ASP A 79 -19.09 -13.59 -0.30
C ASP A 79 -19.22 -14.00 -1.78
N ALA A 80 -20.09 -13.36 -2.54
CA ALA A 80 -20.31 -13.64 -3.95
C ALA A 80 -19.23 -13.05 -4.90
N THR A 81 -18.03 -12.72 -4.43
CA THR A 81 -16.95 -12.11 -5.26
C THR A 81 -16.55 -13.03 -6.42
N LEU A 82 -16.38 -14.34 -6.19
CA LEU A 82 -16.05 -15.29 -7.27
C LEU A 82 -17.14 -15.34 -8.35
N GLN A 83 -18.41 -15.43 -7.93
CA GLN A 83 -19.55 -15.47 -8.85
C GLN A 83 -19.62 -14.19 -9.71
N GLU A 84 -19.36 -13.04 -9.09
CA GLU A 84 -19.32 -11.77 -9.79
C GLU A 84 -18.14 -11.70 -10.77
N ALA A 85 -16.96 -12.18 -10.38
CA ALA A 85 -15.81 -12.27 -11.27
C ALA A 85 -16.12 -13.15 -12.51
N LEU A 86 -16.74 -14.32 -12.31
CA LEU A 86 -17.16 -15.22 -13.39
C LEU A 86 -18.19 -14.55 -14.33
N ARG A 87 -19.15 -13.81 -13.78
CA ARG A 87 -20.14 -13.04 -14.57
C ARG A 87 -19.45 -11.98 -15.44
N LEU A 88 -18.47 -11.29 -14.89
CA LEU A 88 -17.71 -10.27 -15.60
C LEU A 88 -16.80 -10.88 -16.68
N GLN A 89 -16.19 -12.01 -16.39
CA GLN A 89 -15.37 -12.76 -17.37
C GLN A 89 -16.19 -13.17 -18.60
N GLN A 90 -17.43 -13.62 -18.41
CA GLN A 90 -18.32 -13.96 -19.53
C GLN A 90 -18.65 -12.75 -20.43
N LYS A 91 -18.66 -11.51 -19.87
CA LYS A 91 -18.87 -10.29 -20.65
C LYS A 91 -17.64 -9.85 -21.46
N ALA A 92 -16.43 -10.22 -21.01
CA ALA A 92 -15.17 -9.83 -21.65
C ALA A 92 -14.18 -11.03 -21.69
N PRO A 93 -14.54 -12.14 -22.36
CA PRO A 93 -13.76 -13.39 -22.34
C PRO A 93 -12.38 -13.23 -23.00
N GLY A 94 -12.20 -12.26 -23.91
CA GLY A 94 -10.93 -11.95 -24.56
C GLY A 94 -9.94 -11.18 -23.68
N ILE A 95 -10.38 -10.69 -22.52
CA ILE A 95 -9.59 -9.81 -21.65
C ILE A 95 -9.41 -10.42 -20.26
N ILE A 96 -10.49 -10.97 -19.64
CA ILE A 96 -10.51 -11.36 -18.24
C ILE A 96 -10.10 -12.82 -18.07
N ARG A 97 -9.17 -13.03 -17.14
CA ARG A 97 -8.72 -14.33 -16.63
C ARG A 97 -8.86 -14.33 -15.11
N ILE A 98 -9.49 -15.34 -14.54
CA ILE A 98 -9.69 -15.45 -13.09
C ILE A 98 -8.75 -16.54 -12.57
N ILE A 99 -7.98 -16.20 -11.55
CA ILE A 99 -7.05 -17.08 -10.87
C ILE A 99 -7.53 -17.22 -9.42
N THR A 100 -7.94 -18.42 -9.01
CA THR A 100 -8.40 -18.68 -7.64
C THR A 100 -7.76 -19.96 -7.07
N ALA A 101 -8.09 -20.32 -5.85
CA ALA A 101 -7.63 -21.56 -5.18
C ALA A 101 -8.70 -22.06 -4.20
N ASP A 102 -8.53 -23.32 -3.76
CA ASP A 102 -9.48 -24.00 -2.84
C ASP A 102 -9.46 -23.41 -1.42
N ARG A 103 -8.56 -22.50 -1.13
CA ARG A 103 -8.47 -21.77 0.15
C ARG A 103 -7.78 -20.43 -0.01
N ASN A 104 -7.99 -19.55 0.95
CA ASN A 104 -7.26 -18.27 1.04
C ASN A 104 -5.75 -18.52 1.12
N VAL A 105 -4.99 -17.80 0.30
CA VAL A 105 -3.53 -17.90 0.21
C VAL A 105 -2.81 -16.63 0.65
N GLY A 106 -3.57 -15.57 0.91
CA GLY A 106 -3.06 -14.26 1.29
C GLY A 106 -2.58 -13.43 0.09
N ILE A 107 -2.60 -12.12 0.28
CA ILE A 107 -2.37 -11.13 -0.77
C ILE A 107 -1.06 -11.34 -1.53
N ARG A 108 0.01 -11.76 -0.86
CA ARG A 108 1.33 -11.93 -1.48
C ARG A 108 1.42 -13.17 -2.38
N SER A 109 0.92 -14.31 -1.90
CA SER A 109 0.83 -15.52 -2.73
C SER A 109 -0.10 -15.30 -3.90
N ASN A 110 -1.20 -14.59 -3.69
CA ASN A 110 -2.13 -14.20 -4.74
C ASN A 110 -1.45 -13.28 -5.78
N PHE A 111 -0.76 -12.21 -5.34
CA PHE A 111 0.03 -11.36 -6.22
C PHE A 111 1.07 -12.15 -7.03
N LEU A 112 1.86 -13.01 -6.37
CA LEU A 112 2.88 -13.80 -7.06
C LEU A 112 2.29 -14.74 -8.12
N ARG A 113 1.13 -15.34 -7.84
CA ARG A 113 0.39 -16.17 -8.81
C ARG A 113 0.02 -15.39 -10.07
N LEU A 114 -0.46 -14.14 -9.88
CA LEU A 114 -0.81 -13.28 -11.00
C LEU A 114 0.44 -12.87 -11.80
N VAL A 115 1.53 -12.50 -11.12
CA VAL A 115 2.81 -12.21 -11.79
C VAL A 115 3.29 -13.39 -12.63
N CYS A 116 3.27 -14.61 -12.08
CA CYS A 116 3.69 -15.82 -12.80
C CYS A 116 2.81 -16.13 -14.03
N ARG A 117 1.55 -15.71 -14.05
CA ARG A 117 0.59 -15.93 -15.14
C ARG A 117 0.46 -14.77 -16.11
N SER A 118 1.02 -13.59 -15.77
CA SER A 118 1.01 -12.43 -16.63
C SER A 118 1.87 -12.65 -17.87
N ARG A 119 1.41 -12.14 -19.02
CA ARG A 119 2.06 -12.34 -20.32
C ARG A 119 2.67 -11.06 -20.88
N ALA A 120 2.14 -9.90 -20.50
CA ALA A 120 2.60 -8.61 -21.00
C ALA A 120 3.98 -8.20 -20.45
N PRO A 121 4.74 -7.35 -21.18
CA PRO A 121 6.00 -6.78 -20.69
C PRO A 121 5.80 -5.76 -19.55
N LEU A 122 4.61 -5.18 -19.43
CA LEU A 122 4.24 -4.21 -18.40
C LEU A 122 3.12 -4.74 -17.54
N ILE A 123 3.17 -4.46 -16.24
CA ILE A 123 2.19 -4.86 -15.24
C ILE A 123 1.60 -3.61 -14.59
N ALA A 124 0.28 -3.46 -14.65
CA ALA A 124 -0.45 -2.47 -13.86
C ALA A 124 -1.12 -3.14 -12.67
N LEU A 125 -1.19 -2.45 -11.52
CA LEU A 125 -1.83 -2.96 -10.32
C LEU A 125 -3.16 -2.24 -10.07
N LEU A 126 -4.15 -3.01 -9.60
CA LEU A 126 -5.43 -2.49 -9.11
C LEU A 126 -6.01 -3.49 -8.11
N GLU A 127 -6.42 -3.03 -6.95
CA GLU A 127 -7.15 -3.83 -5.98
C GLU A 127 -8.66 -3.87 -6.36
N GLY A 128 -9.35 -4.98 -6.06
CA GLY A 128 -10.75 -5.17 -6.43
C GLY A 128 -11.75 -4.26 -5.70
N ASP A 129 -11.29 -3.49 -4.71
CA ASP A 129 -12.05 -2.49 -3.97
C ASP A 129 -11.75 -1.03 -4.40
N ASP A 130 -10.73 -0.83 -5.26
CA ASP A 130 -10.37 0.46 -5.86
C ASP A 130 -10.85 0.56 -7.32
N TYR A 131 -10.66 1.70 -7.97
CA TYR A 131 -10.95 1.87 -9.39
C TYR A 131 -10.11 2.98 -10.03
N TRP A 132 -9.90 2.90 -11.34
CA TRP A 132 -9.25 3.96 -12.11
C TRP A 132 -10.25 5.05 -12.50
N THR A 133 -9.80 6.30 -12.48
CA THR A 133 -10.62 7.48 -12.73
C THR A 133 -10.33 8.15 -14.07
N ASP A 134 -9.20 7.81 -14.69
CA ASP A 134 -8.76 8.41 -15.95
C ASP A 134 -8.69 7.32 -17.04
N PRO A 135 -9.48 7.43 -18.13
CA PRO A 135 -9.44 6.45 -19.22
C PRO A 135 -8.13 6.44 -20.00
N LEU A 136 -7.30 7.47 -19.88
CA LEU A 136 -5.98 7.56 -20.53
C LEU A 136 -4.83 7.07 -19.64
N LYS A 137 -5.12 6.58 -18.43
CA LYS A 137 -4.09 6.16 -17.46
C LYS A 137 -3.07 5.20 -18.08
N LEU A 138 -3.50 4.12 -18.69
CA LEU A 138 -2.58 3.13 -19.28
C LEU A 138 -1.76 3.73 -20.42
N GLN A 139 -2.38 4.52 -21.29
CA GLN A 139 -1.68 5.15 -22.42
C GLN A 139 -0.56 6.08 -21.91
N LEU A 140 -0.91 7.03 -21.02
CA LEU A 140 0.03 8.01 -20.52
C LEU A 140 1.19 7.38 -19.73
N GLN A 141 0.89 6.37 -18.90
CA GLN A 141 1.93 5.66 -18.15
C GLN A 141 2.82 4.80 -19.05
N CYS A 142 2.25 4.15 -20.07
CA CYS A 142 3.02 3.35 -21.03
C CYS A 142 3.95 4.22 -21.88
N ASP A 143 3.48 5.36 -22.32
CA ASP A 143 4.31 6.30 -23.09
C ASP A 143 5.48 6.82 -22.23
N LEU A 144 5.20 7.16 -20.99
CA LEU A 144 6.22 7.63 -20.05
C LEU A 144 7.26 6.54 -19.74
N ILE A 145 6.86 5.31 -19.42
CA ILE A 145 7.80 4.24 -19.06
C ILE A 145 8.61 3.77 -20.29
N ARG A 146 8.01 3.79 -21.49
CA ARG A 146 8.70 3.41 -22.73
C ARG A 146 9.77 4.42 -23.14
N SER A 147 9.54 5.72 -22.90
CA SER A 147 10.50 6.79 -23.20
C SER A 147 11.65 6.90 -22.19
N HIS A 148 11.57 6.22 -21.03
CA HIS A 148 12.56 6.30 -19.95
C HIS A 148 13.00 4.90 -19.52
N PRO A 149 14.05 4.33 -20.13
CA PRO A 149 14.55 2.99 -19.79
C PRO A 149 15.02 2.84 -18.33
N GLU A 150 15.39 3.95 -17.68
CA GLU A 150 15.82 4.01 -16.27
C GLU A 150 14.66 3.88 -15.28
N TYR A 151 13.40 4.00 -15.73
CA TYR A 151 12.24 3.83 -14.85
C TYR A 151 11.93 2.36 -14.66
N ALA A 152 12.00 1.88 -13.42
CA ALA A 152 11.52 0.55 -13.05
C ALA A 152 9.98 0.50 -12.99
N LEU A 153 9.38 1.64 -12.68
CA LEU A 153 7.93 1.82 -12.60
C LEU A 153 7.53 3.27 -12.88
N VAL A 154 6.24 3.45 -13.16
CA VAL A 154 5.58 4.75 -13.21
C VAL A 154 4.41 4.73 -12.26
N ALA A 155 4.19 5.84 -11.54
CA ALA A 155 3.04 6.05 -10.67
C ALA A 155 2.29 7.32 -11.03
N ALA A 156 1.07 7.46 -10.51
CA ALA A 156 0.26 8.67 -10.62
C ALA A 156 -0.37 9.03 -9.28
N LYS A 157 -1.06 10.17 -9.20
CA LYS A 157 -1.85 10.50 -8.02
C LYS A 157 -3.03 9.55 -7.86
N THR A 158 -3.39 9.30 -6.61
CA THR A 158 -4.57 8.55 -6.22
C THR A 158 -5.50 9.45 -5.42
N ALA A 159 -6.72 9.64 -5.90
CA ALA A 159 -7.74 10.40 -5.20
C ALA A 159 -8.13 9.74 -3.86
N ASN A 160 -8.71 10.52 -2.96
CA ASN A 160 -9.10 10.08 -1.60
C ASN A 160 -7.94 9.59 -0.73
N ARG A 161 -6.70 9.95 -1.08
CA ARG A 161 -5.51 9.63 -0.33
C ARG A 161 -4.65 10.88 -0.09
N HIS A 162 -4.09 11.01 1.12
CA HIS A 162 -3.12 12.06 1.38
C HIS A 162 -1.80 11.76 0.67
N GLN A 163 -1.37 12.69 -0.16
CA GLN A 163 -0.05 12.65 -0.75
C GLN A 163 0.93 13.40 0.15
N TRP A 164 1.96 12.69 0.61
CA TRP A 164 2.90 13.20 1.61
C TRP A 164 4.21 13.70 1.02
N LEU A 165 4.43 13.53 -0.27
CA LEU A 165 5.57 14.06 -1.00
C LEU A 165 5.13 15.17 -1.94
N PRO A 166 6.00 16.18 -2.19
CA PRO A 166 5.78 17.11 -3.28
C PRO A 166 5.69 16.37 -4.61
N ASP A 167 4.99 16.94 -5.57
CA ASP A 167 4.91 16.42 -6.94
C ASP A 167 6.28 16.57 -7.62
N LEU A 168 7.10 15.56 -7.52
CA LEU A 168 8.35 15.45 -8.26
C LEU A 168 8.11 14.63 -9.53
N PRO A 169 8.75 14.96 -10.66
CA PRO A 169 8.62 14.19 -11.89
C PRO A 169 9.23 12.78 -11.74
N VAL A 170 10.14 12.61 -10.80
CA VAL A 170 10.84 11.35 -10.54
C VAL A 170 11.07 11.16 -9.03
N TYR A 171 10.76 9.98 -8.55
CA TYR A 171 11.12 9.53 -7.20
C TYR A 171 12.20 8.44 -7.27
N ASP A 172 13.18 8.55 -6.41
CA ASP A 172 14.18 7.50 -6.17
C ASP A 172 13.90 6.73 -4.87
N LEU A 173 14.74 5.71 -4.60
CA LEU A 173 14.61 4.91 -3.39
C LEU A 173 14.68 5.74 -2.09
N PRO A 174 15.63 6.68 -1.89
CA PRO A 174 15.65 7.55 -0.71
C PRO A 174 14.36 8.34 -0.48
N HIS A 175 13.72 8.88 -1.51
CA HIS A 175 12.45 9.59 -1.39
C HIS A 175 11.35 8.67 -0.83
N LEU A 176 11.21 7.47 -1.38
CA LEU A 176 10.19 6.51 -0.96
C LEU A 176 10.47 5.87 0.40
N LEU A 177 11.73 5.69 0.76
CA LEU A 177 12.08 5.20 2.10
C LEU A 177 11.74 6.22 3.19
N ARG A 178 11.89 7.53 2.91
CA ARG A 178 11.48 8.59 3.86
C ARG A 178 9.98 8.75 3.98
N ARG A 179 9.26 8.57 2.88
CA ARG A 179 7.79 8.78 2.80
C ARG A 179 7.18 7.75 1.86
N TYR A 180 6.11 7.13 2.28
CA TYR A 180 5.32 6.29 1.38
C TYR A 180 4.44 7.19 0.50
N ALA A 181 4.83 7.37 -0.77
CA ALA A 181 4.29 8.41 -1.63
C ALA A 181 3.19 7.96 -2.60
N VAL A 182 3.27 6.71 -3.07
CA VAL A 182 2.44 6.24 -4.18
C VAL A 182 1.58 5.05 -3.77
N HIS A 183 0.39 4.92 -4.34
CA HIS A 183 -0.54 3.83 -4.07
C HIS A 183 -0.40 2.72 -5.12
N THR A 184 -0.63 1.47 -4.71
CA THR A 184 -0.57 0.29 -5.59
C THR A 184 -1.46 0.44 -6.81
N SER A 185 -2.71 0.90 -6.65
CA SER A 185 -3.66 1.12 -7.75
C SER A 185 -3.19 2.13 -8.81
N SER A 186 -2.15 2.92 -8.52
CA SER A 186 -1.56 3.87 -9.46
C SER A 186 -0.36 3.33 -10.24
N LEU A 187 0.16 2.15 -9.93
CA LEU A 187 1.44 1.67 -10.44
C LEU A 187 1.34 1.02 -11.83
N LEU A 188 2.34 1.31 -12.66
CA LEU A 188 2.71 0.55 -13.85
C LEU A 188 4.19 0.14 -13.73
N ILE A 189 4.50 -1.14 -13.90
CA ILE A 189 5.79 -1.77 -13.52
C ILE A 189 6.35 -2.52 -14.73
N ARG A 190 7.67 -2.52 -14.93
CA ARG A 190 8.33 -3.43 -15.87
C ARG A 190 8.32 -4.85 -15.31
N ARG A 191 7.65 -5.79 -16.00
CA ARG A 191 7.51 -7.18 -15.54
C ARG A 191 8.86 -7.86 -15.31
N GLU A 192 9.87 -7.55 -16.10
CA GLU A 192 11.21 -8.12 -15.97
C GLU A 192 11.81 -7.97 -14.56
N HIS A 193 11.49 -6.87 -13.86
CA HIS A 193 11.95 -6.67 -12.49
C HIS A 193 11.28 -7.60 -11.47
N LEU A 194 10.14 -8.19 -11.79
CA LEU A 194 9.39 -9.06 -10.87
C LEU A 194 9.80 -10.54 -10.92
N HIS A 195 10.61 -10.97 -11.90
CA HIS A 195 11.06 -12.36 -12.01
C HIS A 195 11.83 -12.85 -10.77
N SER A 196 12.56 -11.96 -10.12
CA SER A 196 13.35 -12.25 -8.90
C SER A 196 12.77 -11.56 -7.67
N TYR A 197 11.45 -11.26 -7.68
CA TYR A 197 10.80 -10.62 -6.54
C TYR A 197 10.85 -11.54 -5.32
N PRO A 198 11.42 -11.10 -4.19
CA PRO A 198 11.61 -11.96 -3.03
C PRO A 198 10.31 -12.17 -2.25
N CYS A 199 10.24 -13.31 -1.58
CA CYS A 199 9.14 -13.65 -0.69
C CYS A 199 9.41 -13.08 0.71
N PHE A 200 8.93 -11.89 0.99
CA PHE A 200 9.05 -11.26 2.30
C PHE A 200 8.18 -11.94 3.37
N PRO A 201 8.50 -11.84 4.67
CA PRO A 201 7.69 -12.38 5.75
C PRO A 201 6.23 -11.86 5.77
N ASP A 202 5.29 -12.65 6.29
CA ASP A 202 3.84 -12.39 6.22
C ASP A 202 3.34 -11.17 6.99
N ASN A 203 4.08 -10.74 7.99
CA ASN A 203 3.74 -9.61 8.85
C ASN A 203 4.13 -8.23 8.27
N VAL A 204 4.72 -8.18 7.07
CA VAL A 204 5.27 -6.95 6.49
C VAL A 204 4.32 -6.34 5.45
N CYS A 205 4.18 -5.02 5.45
CA CYS A 205 3.49 -4.27 4.40
C CYS A 205 4.11 -4.56 3.02
N TRP A 206 3.44 -5.39 2.24
CA TRP A 206 3.95 -5.89 0.96
C TRP A 206 4.20 -4.78 -0.06
N GLU A 207 3.37 -3.74 -0.07
CA GLU A 207 3.48 -2.61 -1.00
C GLU A 207 4.78 -1.82 -0.80
N SER A 208 5.15 -1.57 0.46
CA SER A 208 6.40 -0.86 0.77
C SER A 208 7.62 -1.68 0.39
N MET A 209 7.55 -3.01 0.56
CA MET A 209 8.62 -3.93 0.15
C MET A 209 8.71 -4.02 -1.36
N LEU A 210 7.56 -4.08 -2.06
CA LEU A 210 7.52 -4.06 -3.53
C LEU A 210 8.17 -2.78 -4.08
N LEU A 211 7.78 -1.62 -3.56
CA LEU A 211 8.35 -0.34 -3.98
C LEU A 211 9.84 -0.25 -3.68
N GLY A 212 10.27 -0.64 -2.49
CA GLY A 212 11.69 -0.69 -2.12
C GLY A 212 12.50 -1.61 -3.05
N TYR A 213 11.95 -2.78 -3.36
CA TYR A 213 12.56 -3.73 -4.28
C TYR A 213 12.70 -3.17 -5.71
N LEU A 214 11.65 -2.55 -6.24
CA LEU A 214 11.65 -1.99 -7.59
C LEU A 214 12.60 -0.79 -7.70
N LEU A 215 12.59 0.12 -6.72
CA LEU A 215 13.43 1.30 -6.72
C LEU A 215 14.91 1.02 -6.44
N ALA A 216 15.24 -0.16 -5.98
CA ALA A 216 16.63 -0.63 -6.00
C ALA A 216 17.13 -0.99 -7.41
N ARG A 217 16.24 -1.05 -8.42
CA ARG A 217 16.52 -1.43 -9.81
C ARG A 217 16.39 -0.29 -10.81
N GLY A 218 15.69 0.75 -10.44
CA GLY A 218 15.49 1.94 -11.26
C GLY A 218 14.74 3.00 -10.48
N THR A 219 14.35 4.07 -11.14
CA THR A 219 13.58 5.15 -10.54
C THR A 219 12.08 5.00 -10.85
N CYS A 220 11.26 5.82 -10.20
CA CYS A 220 9.82 5.91 -10.44
C CYS A 220 9.50 7.22 -11.17
N GLY A 221 9.03 7.15 -12.41
CA GLY A 221 8.42 8.28 -13.07
C GLY A 221 7.07 8.62 -12.41
N PHE A 222 6.71 9.89 -12.32
CA PHE A 222 5.48 10.29 -11.65
C PHE A 222 4.64 11.26 -12.48
N LEU A 223 3.37 10.92 -12.67
CA LEU A 223 2.36 11.76 -13.30
C LEU A 223 1.54 12.47 -12.22
N PRO A 224 1.57 13.82 -12.13
CA PRO A 224 0.87 14.57 -11.09
C PRO A 224 -0.63 14.73 -11.38
N VAL A 225 -1.26 13.70 -11.95
CA VAL A 225 -2.68 13.64 -12.33
C VAL A 225 -3.35 12.52 -11.54
N GLU A 226 -4.56 12.76 -11.04
CA GLU A 226 -5.35 11.75 -10.35
C GLU A 226 -5.90 10.74 -11.35
N MET A 227 -5.38 9.51 -11.31
CA MET A 227 -5.71 8.43 -12.24
C MET A 227 -6.31 7.20 -11.57
N SER A 228 -6.41 7.20 -10.25
CA SER A 228 -7.05 6.14 -9.47
C SER A 228 -7.74 6.71 -8.24
N TYR A 229 -8.67 5.95 -7.67
CA TYR A 229 -9.40 6.29 -6.46
C TYR A 229 -9.22 5.21 -5.41
N TYR A 230 -8.73 5.60 -4.23
CA TYR A 230 -8.61 4.72 -3.07
C TYR A 230 -9.91 4.71 -2.28
N ARG A 231 -10.59 3.57 -2.24
CA ARG A 231 -11.85 3.42 -1.51
C ARG A 231 -11.59 3.13 -0.02
N ARG A 232 -12.27 3.88 0.83
CA ARG A 232 -12.26 3.66 2.29
C ARG A 232 -13.55 3.00 2.71
N HIS A 233 -13.46 1.78 3.20
CA HIS A 233 -14.62 0.99 3.63
C HIS A 233 -14.28 0.09 4.83
N HIS A 234 -15.31 -0.48 5.46
CA HIS A 234 -15.15 -1.29 6.68
C HIS A 234 -14.38 -2.61 6.48
N GLY A 235 -14.24 -3.12 5.25
CA GLY A 235 -13.45 -4.30 4.92
C GLY A 235 -11.95 -4.04 4.74
N GLY A 236 -11.53 -2.77 4.62
CA GLY A 236 -10.14 -2.41 4.33
C GLY A 236 -9.19 -2.73 5.48
N LEU A 237 -8.10 -3.45 5.19
CA LEU A 237 -7.12 -3.91 6.18
C LEU A 237 -6.49 -2.76 6.98
N TRP A 238 -6.16 -1.66 6.32
CA TRP A 238 -5.51 -0.51 6.95
C TRP A 238 -6.49 0.33 7.78
N HIS A 239 -7.72 0.55 7.28
CA HIS A 239 -8.71 1.39 7.96
C HIS A 239 -9.29 0.73 9.19
N ASN A 240 -9.46 -0.59 9.18
CA ASN A 240 -9.97 -1.34 10.32
C ASN A 240 -8.90 -1.63 11.39
N ALA A 241 -7.62 -1.45 11.05
CA ALA A 241 -6.57 -1.56 12.06
C ALA A 241 -6.69 -0.39 13.06
N ASP A 242 -6.66 -0.70 14.33
CA ASP A 242 -6.52 0.33 15.36
C ASP A 242 -5.15 1.04 15.26
N ARG A 243 -5.02 2.13 15.99
CA ARG A 243 -3.81 2.96 15.97
C ARG A 243 -2.55 2.17 16.29
N LEU A 244 -2.60 1.32 17.33
CA LEU A 244 -1.43 0.54 17.79
C LEU A 244 -1.03 -0.50 16.74
N LYS A 245 -2.01 -1.16 16.14
CA LYS A 245 -1.79 -2.13 15.06
C LYS A 245 -1.15 -1.47 13.84
N ARG A 246 -1.62 -0.28 13.42
CA ARG A 246 -0.99 0.47 12.32
C ARG A 246 0.46 0.87 12.61
N LEU A 247 0.76 1.34 13.83
CA LEU A 247 2.12 1.66 14.25
C LEU A 247 3.02 0.42 14.24
N HIS A 248 2.50 -0.70 14.72
CA HIS A 248 3.22 -1.97 14.74
C HIS A 248 3.54 -2.46 13.33
N MET A 249 2.54 -2.50 12.44
CA MET A 249 2.72 -2.86 11.03
C MET A 249 3.73 -1.94 10.31
N SER A 250 3.64 -0.62 10.55
CA SER A 250 4.58 0.35 9.97
C SER A 250 6.01 0.12 10.42
N ARG A 251 6.19 -0.26 11.67
CA ARG A 251 7.50 -0.56 12.25
C ARG A 251 8.08 -1.85 11.69
N GLU A 252 7.30 -2.93 11.66
CA GLU A 252 7.73 -4.19 11.05
C GLU A 252 8.20 -3.98 9.61
N CYS A 253 7.49 -3.12 8.87
CA CYS A 253 7.90 -2.73 7.53
C CYS A 253 9.25 -1.98 7.50
N ILE A 254 9.49 -1.05 8.44
CA ILE A 254 10.76 -0.32 8.54
C ILE A 254 11.90 -1.28 8.90
N ASP A 255 11.71 -2.16 9.87
CA ASP A 255 12.70 -3.15 10.28
C ASP A 255 13.04 -4.13 9.13
N ALA A 256 12.03 -4.54 8.35
CA ALA A 256 12.22 -5.40 7.18
C ALA A 256 13.00 -4.69 6.07
N LEU A 257 12.66 -3.43 5.74
CA LEU A 257 13.39 -2.63 4.77
C LEU A 257 14.85 -2.36 5.21
N ASP A 258 15.07 -2.06 6.50
CA ASP A 258 16.41 -1.83 7.04
C ASP A 258 17.27 -3.10 6.93
N SER A 259 16.70 -4.26 7.22
CA SER A 259 17.35 -5.57 7.04
C SER A 259 17.60 -5.86 5.56
N TYR A 260 16.59 -5.67 4.71
CA TYR A 260 16.67 -5.88 3.27
C TYR A 260 17.80 -5.08 2.62
N PHE A 261 17.97 -3.82 3.02
CA PHE A 261 19.03 -2.96 2.51
C PHE A 261 20.33 -3.02 3.33
N PHE A 262 20.50 -4.02 4.19
CA PHE A 262 21.72 -4.16 5.01
C PHE A 262 22.09 -2.87 5.75
N ARG A 263 21.08 -2.17 6.29
CA ARG A 263 21.20 -0.91 7.04
C ARG A 263 21.79 0.28 6.25
N ARG A 264 21.86 0.19 4.93
CA ARG A 264 22.42 1.27 4.09
C ARG A 264 21.57 2.54 4.10
N PHE A 265 20.27 2.43 4.37
CA PHE A 265 19.30 3.52 4.37
C PHE A 265 18.67 3.77 5.75
N SER A 266 19.39 3.43 6.82
CA SER A 266 18.89 3.56 8.19
C SER A 266 18.50 5.00 8.53
N LYS A 267 19.16 6.02 7.93
CA LYS A 267 18.80 7.43 8.11
C LYS A 267 17.42 7.75 7.50
N GLU A 268 17.20 7.36 6.26
CA GLU A 268 15.93 7.56 5.54
C GLU A 268 14.77 6.87 6.25
N LEU A 269 15.00 5.65 6.74
CA LEU A 269 14.04 4.87 7.50
C LEU A 269 13.77 5.47 8.89
N ALA A 270 14.79 6.03 9.55
CA ALA A 270 14.62 6.79 10.78
C ALA A 270 13.77 8.06 10.55
N ASP A 271 14.00 8.80 9.47
CA ASP A 271 13.18 9.96 9.08
C ASP A 271 11.72 9.54 8.84
N ARG A 272 11.47 8.37 8.23
CA ARG A 272 10.13 7.79 8.06
C ARG A 272 9.47 7.45 9.40
N GLU A 273 10.20 6.82 10.31
CA GLU A 273 9.69 6.46 11.63
C GLU A 273 9.27 7.72 12.42
N ILE A 274 10.09 8.77 12.41
CA ILE A 274 9.78 10.06 13.02
C ILE A 274 8.50 10.64 12.41
N TRP A 275 8.40 10.65 11.09
CA TRP A 275 7.23 11.18 10.39
C TRP A 275 5.94 10.41 10.75
N ILE A 276 5.97 9.08 10.81
CA ILE A 276 4.83 8.26 11.23
C ILE A 276 4.38 8.65 12.63
N HIS A 277 5.31 8.84 13.56
CA HIS A 277 5.00 9.26 14.92
C HIS A 277 4.44 10.67 15.00
N GLN A 278 4.95 11.61 14.21
CA GLN A 278 4.42 12.98 14.14
C GLN A 278 2.98 12.98 13.62
N MET A 279 2.72 12.23 12.54
CA MET A 279 1.37 12.10 11.98
C MET A 279 0.40 11.46 12.97
N ASP A 280 0.86 10.43 13.65
CA ASP A 280 0.06 9.75 14.67
C ASP A 280 -0.25 10.65 15.87
N ALA A 281 0.68 11.52 16.25
CA ALA A 281 0.51 12.46 17.35
C ALA A 281 -0.50 13.60 17.05
N THR A 282 -0.68 13.95 15.78
CA THR A 282 -1.62 14.99 15.34
C THR A 282 -3.07 14.49 15.23
N LEU A 283 -3.28 13.17 15.23
CA LEU A 283 -4.62 12.59 15.18
C LEU A 283 -5.31 12.74 16.54
N PRO A 284 -6.61 13.08 16.60
CA PRO A 284 -7.37 13.16 17.85
C PRO A 284 -7.28 11.82 18.60
N THR A 285 -6.83 11.87 19.83
CA THR A 285 -6.74 10.67 20.69
C THR A 285 -8.16 10.23 21.11
N GLN A 286 -8.76 9.34 20.36
CA GLN A 286 -9.91 8.56 20.83
C GLN A 286 -9.37 7.41 21.71
N GLY A 287 -9.03 7.70 22.97
CA GLY A 287 -8.49 6.64 23.78
C GLY A 287 -8.42 6.94 25.27
N THR A 288 -8.49 5.89 26.08
CA THR A 288 -8.30 5.93 27.52
C THR A 288 -6.83 6.23 27.87
N TRP A 289 -6.57 6.69 29.12
CA TRP A 289 -5.22 6.88 29.69
C TRP A 289 -4.30 5.65 29.50
N ARG A 290 -4.87 4.43 29.52
CA ARG A 290 -4.11 3.17 29.25
C ARG A 290 -3.54 3.14 27.85
N HIS A 291 -4.33 3.50 26.85
CA HIS A 291 -3.91 3.56 25.44
C HIS A 291 -2.78 4.57 25.23
N TRP A 292 -2.92 5.76 25.83
CA TRP A 292 -1.87 6.78 25.79
C TRP A 292 -0.54 6.29 26.42
N ARG A 293 -0.60 5.66 27.63
CA ARG A 293 0.62 5.10 28.26
C ARG A 293 1.29 4.03 27.40
N GLN A 294 0.51 3.20 26.74
CA GLN A 294 1.03 2.15 25.85
C GLN A 294 1.68 2.75 24.61
N THR A 295 1.08 3.76 23.98
CA THR A 295 1.67 4.51 22.86
C THR A 295 2.98 5.18 23.25
N CYS A 296 3.03 5.86 24.41
CA CYS A 296 4.28 6.47 24.91
C CYS A 296 5.38 5.44 25.16
N ARG A 297 5.05 4.27 25.70
CA ARG A 297 6.05 3.19 25.89
C ARG A 297 6.60 2.68 24.57
N LEU A 298 5.76 2.51 23.57
CA LEU A 298 6.19 2.11 22.22
C LEU A 298 7.08 3.17 21.60
N GLN A 299 6.71 4.44 21.67
CA GLN A 299 7.49 5.57 21.17
C GLN A 299 8.87 5.66 21.84
N LEU A 300 8.94 5.50 23.16
CA LEU A 300 10.22 5.50 23.90
C LEU A 300 11.10 4.30 23.53
N ALA A 301 10.52 3.12 23.36
CA ALA A 301 11.25 1.93 22.91
C ALA A 301 11.80 2.10 21.51
N GLN A 302 11.08 2.79 20.62
CA GLN A 302 11.53 3.11 19.26
C GLN A 302 12.60 4.19 19.27
N ALA A 303 12.43 5.25 20.06
CA ALA A 303 13.41 6.31 20.22
C ALA A 303 14.77 5.77 20.67
N SER A 304 14.81 4.81 21.61
CA SER A 304 16.05 4.19 22.07
C SER A 304 16.80 3.40 20.98
N ARG A 305 16.07 2.85 19.99
CA ARG A 305 16.66 2.16 18.82
C ARG A 305 17.23 3.11 17.77
N LEU A 306 16.65 4.31 17.65
CA LEU A 306 17.09 5.32 16.70
C LEU A 306 18.37 6.03 17.15
N PHE A 307 18.63 6.08 18.46
CA PHE A 307 19.76 6.82 19.01
C PHE A 307 21.12 6.51 18.35
N PRO A 308 21.51 5.25 18.14
CA PRO A 308 22.77 4.94 17.48
C PRO A 308 22.84 5.34 16.00
N ARG A 309 21.66 5.45 15.36
CA ARG A 309 21.54 5.72 13.92
C ARG A 309 21.31 7.19 13.60
N ALA A 310 20.58 7.89 14.44
CA ALA A 310 20.19 9.26 14.26
C ALA A 310 19.97 9.98 15.61
N PRO A 311 21.01 10.48 16.26
CA PRO A 311 20.90 11.11 17.59
C PRO A 311 19.91 12.28 17.64
N LEU A 312 19.89 13.12 16.58
CA LEU A 312 18.95 14.25 16.47
C LEU A 312 17.48 13.78 16.40
N ALA A 313 17.22 12.72 15.65
CA ALA A 313 15.90 12.12 15.55
C ALA A 313 15.42 11.58 16.90
N TYR A 314 16.31 10.98 17.69
CA TYR A 314 16.03 10.53 19.03
C TYR A 314 15.63 11.68 19.97
N LEU A 315 16.38 12.80 19.92
CA LEU A 315 16.05 13.98 20.72
C LEU A 315 14.71 14.61 20.34
N LEU A 316 14.38 14.66 19.04
CA LEU A 316 13.09 15.14 18.56
C LEU A 316 11.92 14.27 19.05
N LEU A 317 12.08 12.95 19.01
CA LEU A 317 11.07 12.02 19.54
C LEU A 317 10.89 12.17 21.06
N LEU A 318 11.97 12.32 21.82
CA LEU A 318 11.90 12.58 23.28
C LEU A 318 11.20 13.89 23.59
N SER A 319 11.51 14.98 22.86
CA SER A 319 10.83 16.27 23.06
C SER A 319 9.33 16.17 22.77
N HIS A 320 8.96 15.43 21.74
CA HIS A 320 7.56 15.22 21.35
C HIS A 320 6.78 14.39 22.37
N THR A 321 7.38 13.31 22.89
CA THR A 321 6.78 12.48 23.94
C THR A 321 6.65 13.20 25.29
N SER A 322 7.51 14.17 25.56
CA SER A 322 7.45 15.00 26.79
C SER A 322 6.35 16.05 26.76
N VAL A 323 6.03 16.58 25.58
CA VAL A 323 5.01 17.64 25.40
C VAL A 323 3.58 17.07 25.33
N GLN A 324 3.40 15.87 24.82
CA GLN A 324 2.10 15.22 24.68
C GLN A 324 1.27 15.13 25.98
N PRO A 325 1.84 14.81 27.17
CA PRO A 325 1.10 14.79 28.43
C PRO A 325 0.56 16.16 28.83
N LEU A 326 1.34 17.23 28.57
CA LEU A 326 0.94 18.60 28.83
C LEU A 326 -0.21 19.04 27.93
N LEU A 327 -0.14 18.74 26.62
CA LEU A 327 -1.21 19.03 25.66
C LEU A 327 -2.50 18.28 25.99
N PHE A 328 -2.40 17.01 26.41
CA PHE A 328 -3.54 16.21 26.84
C PHE A 328 -4.16 16.74 28.15
N GLY A 329 -3.35 17.18 29.09
CA GLY A 329 -3.79 17.85 30.33
C GLY A 329 -4.53 19.15 30.03
N LEU A 330 -4.00 20.00 29.14
CA LEU A 330 -4.61 21.24 28.70
C LEU A 330 -5.93 21.04 27.90
N GLN A 331 -6.02 20.02 27.07
CA GLN A 331 -7.27 19.66 26.38
C GLN A 331 -8.34 19.19 27.36
N ARG A 332 -7.99 18.34 28.36
CA ARG A 332 -8.93 17.97 29.44
C ARG A 332 -9.38 19.16 30.27
N LEU A 333 -8.47 20.10 30.55
CA LEU A 333 -8.81 21.31 31.27
C LEU A 333 -9.78 22.20 30.45
N ARG A 334 -9.51 22.36 29.14
CA ARG A 334 -10.40 23.04 28.19
C ARG A 334 -11.79 22.38 28.10
N CYS A 335 -11.87 21.07 28.02
CA CYS A 335 -13.14 20.34 28.02
C CYS A 335 -13.89 20.51 29.33
N ARG A 336 -13.21 20.43 30.51
CA ARG A 336 -13.82 20.67 31.81
C ARG A 336 -14.32 22.11 31.99
N LEU A 337 -13.56 23.09 31.51
CA LEU A 337 -13.94 24.51 31.54
C LEU A 337 -15.12 24.80 30.59
N ALA A 338 -15.13 24.18 29.39
CA ALA A 338 -16.23 24.30 28.45
C ALA A 338 -17.53 23.65 28.97
N LEU A 339 -17.43 22.48 29.60
CA LEU A 339 -18.57 21.84 30.29
C LEU A 339 -19.03 22.66 31.52
N GLY A 340 -18.11 23.17 32.31
CA GLY A 340 -18.43 24.02 33.47
C GLY A 340 -19.10 25.36 33.08
N SER A 341 -18.74 25.95 31.92
CA SER A 341 -19.39 27.13 31.39
C SER A 341 -20.78 26.87 30.82
N ARG A 342 -21.01 25.68 30.26
CA ARG A 342 -22.33 25.24 29.79
C ARG A 342 -23.30 24.95 30.95
N TRP A 343 -22.79 24.35 32.02
CA TRP A 343 -23.59 24.15 33.27
C TRP A 343 -23.92 25.46 33.99
N ARG A 344 -23.01 26.45 33.97
CA ARG A 344 -23.30 27.78 34.57
C ARG A 344 -24.35 28.54 33.74
N ARG A 345 -24.35 28.45 32.42
CA ARG A 345 -25.39 29.06 31.57
C ARG A 345 -26.76 28.40 31.76
N LEU A 346 -26.81 27.05 31.88
CA LEU A 346 -28.05 26.34 32.13
C LEU A 346 -28.66 26.63 33.53
N ARG A 347 -27.83 26.94 34.54
CA ARG A 347 -28.31 27.38 35.86
C ARG A 347 -28.77 28.86 35.87
N ALA A 348 -28.21 29.70 35.03
CA ALA A 348 -28.62 31.11 34.93
C ALA A 348 -29.94 31.31 34.19
N THR A 349 -30.39 30.31 33.42
CA THR A 349 -31.70 30.33 32.72
C THR A 349 -32.79 29.54 33.42
N ALA A 350 -32.54 29.00 34.64
CA ALA A 350 -33.47 28.15 35.37
C ALA A 350 -33.84 28.73 36.76
N LEU A 351 -33.83 30.05 36.93
CA LEU A 351 -34.40 30.73 38.12
C LEU A 351 -35.48 31.70 37.62
N PRO A 352 -36.67 31.71 38.29
CA PRO A 352 -37.86 32.43 37.88
C PRO A 352 -37.69 33.94 37.93
#